data_32e9c0bfd2d960e445372874850bbdf9
#
_entry.id   32e9c0bfd2d960e445372874850bbdf9
#
_cell.length_a   1.000
_cell.length_b   1.000
_cell.length_c   1.000
_cell.angle_alpha   90.00
_cell.angle_beta   90.00
_cell.angle_gamma   90.00
#
_symmetry.space_group_name_H-M   'P 1'
#
loop_
_entity.id
_entity.type
_entity.pdbx_description
1 polymer ?
#
loop_
_entity_poly.entity_id
_entity_poly.type
_entity_poly.pdbx_seq_one_letter_code
_entity_poly.pdbx_strand_id
1 'polypeptide(L)'
;MMTRLTCDVVKALGDKTLSVAESCTGGMIGAAITSVPGSSKVFKGGVISYTNEVKSSLLGVSKDLLAREGAVSLPVAQEMAVGVRAATGSDYGLSVTGLAGPGGDEYGNSVGTVFVGYADENGFFARKFLFDGDRESVRLKAVNAALQMLMENL
;
A
#
# COMPACT_ATOMS: atom_id res chain seq x y z
N MET A 1 -4.13 -4.25 14.30
CA MET A 1 -3.74 -5.26 15.29
C MET A 1 -2.22 -5.27 15.44
N MET A 2 -1.76 -5.19 16.66
CA MET A 2 -0.33 -5.19 16.97
C MET A 2 0.25 -6.59 16.82
N THR A 3 1.27 -6.73 15.98
CA THR A 3 2.02 -7.96 15.77
C THR A 3 3.50 -7.69 15.98
N ARG A 4 4.31 -8.75 16.04
CA ARG A 4 5.75 -8.60 16.10
C ARG A 4 6.27 -7.79 14.89
N LEU A 5 5.74 -8.09 13.69
CA LEU A 5 6.15 -7.39 12.47
C LEU A 5 5.83 -5.87 12.56
N THR A 6 4.65 -5.49 13.04
CA THR A 6 4.30 -4.07 13.17
C THR A 6 5.19 -3.36 14.19
N CYS A 7 5.52 -4.03 15.30
CA CYS A 7 6.45 -3.49 16.29
C CYS A 7 7.85 -3.31 15.69
N ASP A 8 8.31 -4.29 14.94
CA ASP A 8 9.64 -4.24 14.31
C ASP A 8 9.71 -3.12 13.26
N VAL A 9 8.65 -2.93 12.48
CA VAL A 9 8.56 -1.84 11.48
C VAL A 9 8.63 -0.47 12.17
N VAL A 10 7.83 -0.25 13.20
CA VAL A 10 7.80 1.03 13.92
C VAL A 10 9.17 1.32 14.52
N LYS A 11 9.81 0.31 15.09
CA LYS A 11 11.16 0.44 15.66
C LYS A 11 12.21 0.73 14.58
N ALA A 12 12.14 0.01 13.47
CA ALA A 12 13.11 0.16 12.38
C ALA A 12 13.01 1.51 11.67
N LEU A 13 11.82 2.13 11.65
CA LEU A 13 11.64 3.48 11.09
C LEU A 13 12.46 4.52 11.87
N GLY A 14 12.66 4.32 13.16
CA GLY A 14 13.49 5.22 13.96
C GLY A 14 12.95 6.64 14.05
N ASP A 15 13.61 7.58 13.38
CA ASP A 15 13.19 8.97 13.24
C ASP A 15 12.64 9.31 11.86
N LYS A 16 12.54 8.32 10.97
CA LYS A 16 11.97 8.46 9.63
C LYS A 16 10.46 8.30 9.67
N THR A 17 9.79 8.84 8.67
CA THR A 17 8.33 8.87 8.61
C THR A 17 7.80 8.05 7.45
N LEU A 18 6.59 7.50 7.65
CA LEU A 18 5.89 6.64 6.71
C LEU A 18 4.49 7.20 6.45
N SER A 19 4.05 7.10 5.20
CA SER A 19 2.65 7.25 4.82
C SER A 19 2.23 6.08 3.95
N VAL A 20 0.91 5.80 3.93
CA VAL A 20 0.37 4.65 3.21
C VAL A 20 -0.76 5.06 2.28
N ALA A 21 -0.83 4.42 1.11
CA ALA A 21 -1.94 4.53 0.18
C ALA A 21 -2.59 3.16 0.06
N GLU A 22 -3.83 3.04 0.48
CA GLU A 22 -4.51 1.77 0.57
C GLU A 22 -5.73 1.71 -0.34
N SER A 23 -5.87 0.63 -1.09
CA SER A 23 -7.06 0.34 -1.87
C SER A 23 -7.79 -0.85 -1.26
N CYS A 24 -7.47 -2.06 -1.67
CA CYS A 24 -8.19 -3.26 -1.19
C CYS A 24 -8.06 -3.51 0.33
N THR A 25 -7.07 -2.97 0.98
CA THR A 25 -6.86 -3.13 2.43
C THR A 25 -7.68 -2.14 3.28
N GLY A 26 -8.19 -1.07 2.66
CA GLY A 26 -9.21 -0.20 3.26
C GLY A 26 -8.85 0.49 4.57
N GLY A 27 -7.56 0.68 4.86
CA GLY A 27 -7.08 1.27 6.10
C GLY A 27 -6.43 0.30 7.07
N MET A 28 -6.37 -0.99 6.74
CA MET A 28 -5.81 -2.02 7.62
C MET A 28 -4.33 -1.84 7.90
N ILE A 29 -3.55 -1.31 6.92
CA ILE A 29 -2.13 -1.06 7.14
C ILE A 29 -1.95 0.07 8.16
N GLY A 30 -2.67 1.17 7.97
CA GLY A 30 -2.67 2.27 8.92
C GLY A 30 -3.10 1.83 10.32
N ALA A 31 -4.15 1.03 10.39
CA ALA A 31 -4.64 0.48 11.66
C ALA A 31 -3.58 -0.42 12.33
N ALA A 32 -2.90 -1.27 11.56
CA ALA A 32 -1.85 -2.14 12.08
C ALA A 32 -0.68 -1.34 12.66
N ILE A 33 -0.23 -0.31 11.95
CA ILE A 33 0.87 0.54 12.42
C ILE A 33 0.46 1.34 13.67
N THR A 34 -0.71 1.94 13.65
CA THR A 34 -1.19 2.75 14.78
C THR A 34 -1.55 1.95 16.02
N SER A 35 -1.68 0.62 15.90
CA SER A 35 -1.84 -0.27 17.07
C SER A 35 -0.58 -0.33 17.94
N VAL A 36 0.56 0.10 17.41
CA VAL A 36 1.85 0.07 18.14
C VAL A 36 2.02 1.36 18.92
N PRO A 37 2.23 1.30 20.25
CA PRO A 37 2.55 2.49 21.04
C PRO A 37 3.79 3.20 20.49
N GLY A 38 3.72 4.52 20.37
CA GLY A 38 4.82 5.31 19.81
C GLY A 38 4.78 5.49 18.30
N SER A 39 3.82 4.89 17.61
CA SER A 39 3.70 4.99 16.16
C SER A 39 3.49 6.43 15.66
N SER A 40 2.94 7.31 16.49
CA SER A 40 2.72 8.72 16.11
C SER A 40 4.01 9.47 15.75
N LYS A 41 5.15 8.99 16.19
CA LYS A 41 6.45 9.57 15.85
C LYS A 41 6.91 9.25 14.43
N VAL A 42 6.42 8.15 13.88
CA VAL A 42 6.88 7.62 12.59
C VAL A 42 5.79 7.56 11.53
N PHE A 43 4.51 7.52 11.91
CA PHE A 43 3.41 7.41 10.97
C PHE A 43 2.72 8.76 10.78
N LYS A 44 2.77 9.30 9.56
CA LYS A 44 2.14 10.59 9.25
C LYS A 44 0.68 10.47 8.88
N GLY A 45 0.28 9.37 8.29
CA GLY A 45 -1.08 9.19 7.83
C GLY A 45 -1.13 8.45 6.50
N GLY A 46 -2.24 8.59 5.82
CA GLY A 46 -2.41 7.92 4.54
C GLY A 46 -3.70 8.31 3.84
N VAL A 47 -3.88 7.71 2.66
CA VAL A 47 -5.05 7.92 1.83
C VAL A 47 -5.68 6.56 1.55
N ILE A 48 -6.95 6.40 1.86
CA ILE A 48 -7.73 5.26 1.42
C ILE A 48 -8.24 5.59 0.03
N SER A 49 -7.52 5.14 -0.99
CA SER A 49 -7.74 5.46 -2.39
C SER A 49 -8.47 4.32 -3.09
N TYR A 50 -9.71 4.07 -2.65
CA TYR A 50 -10.47 2.89 -3.05
C TYR A 50 -10.93 2.95 -4.51
N THR A 51 -11.24 4.15 -5.00
CA THR A 51 -11.71 4.36 -6.39
C THR A 51 -10.60 4.94 -7.25
N ASN A 52 -10.75 4.81 -8.57
CA ASN A 52 -9.84 5.43 -9.54
C ASN A 52 -9.83 6.95 -9.41
N GLU A 53 -10.99 7.54 -9.15
CA GLU A 53 -11.12 8.98 -8.93
C GLU A 53 -10.23 9.47 -7.79
N VAL A 54 -10.27 8.78 -6.65
CA VAL A 54 -9.45 9.14 -5.47
C VAL A 54 -7.98 8.87 -5.74
N LYS A 55 -7.63 7.78 -6.41
CA LYS A 55 -6.24 7.52 -6.83
C LYS A 55 -5.68 8.67 -7.65
N SER A 56 -6.48 9.19 -8.57
CA SER A 56 -6.08 10.30 -9.42
C SER A 56 -6.07 11.63 -8.66
N SER A 57 -7.16 11.98 -7.98
CA SER A 57 -7.32 13.31 -7.37
C SER A 57 -6.42 13.55 -6.15
N LEU A 58 -6.21 12.53 -5.31
CA LEU A 58 -5.43 12.68 -4.07
C LEU A 58 -4.00 12.18 -4.18
N LEU A 59 -3.73 11.18 -5.03
CA LEU A 59 -2.40 10.59 -5.17
C LEU A 59 -1.70 10.99 -6.46
N GLY A 60 -2.40 11.65 -7.37
CA GLY A 60 -1.82 12.04 -8.65
C GLY A 60 -1.59 10.89 -9.62
N VAL A 61 -2.26 9.75 -9.43
CA VAL A 61 -2.17 8.64 -10.38
C VAL A 61 -2.77 9.07 -11.72
N SER A 62 -2.04 8.82 -12.80
CA SER A 62 -2.44 9.20 -14.15
C SER A 62 -3.75 8.54 -14.55
N LYS A 63 -4.71 9.33 -15.02
CA LYS A 63 -5.99 8.81 -15.54
C LYS A 63 -5.78 7.92 -16.75
N ASP A 64 -4.85 8.27 -17.64
CA ASP A 64 -4.49 7.45 -18.79
C ASP A 64 -3.92 6.11 -18.36
N LEU A 65 -3.08 6.10 -17.35
CA LEU A 65 -2.50 4.88 -16.79
C LEU A 65 -3.59 3.98 -16.20
N LEU A 66 -4.51 4.56 -15.44
CA LEU A 66 -5.64 3.82 -14.87
C LEU A 66 -6.53 3.20 -15.95
N ALA A 67 -6.78 3.93 -17.04
CA ALA A 67 -7.59 3.43 -18.15
C ALA A 67 -6.87 2.31 -18.92
N ARG A 68 -5.56 2.45 -19.14
CA ARG A 68 -4.77 1.51 -19.94
C ARG A 68 -4.40 0.24 -19.19
N GLU A 69 -3.96 0.38 -17.94
CA GLU A 69 -3.43 -0.73 -17.14
C GLU A 69 -4.40 -1.24 -16.08
N GLY A 70 -5.41 -0.45 -15.73
CA GLY A 70 -6.30 -0.75 -14.62
C GLY A 70 -5.70 -0.41 -13.27
N ALA A 71 -6.57 -0.36 -12.27
CA ALA A 71 -6.17 0.01 -10.91
C ALA A 71 -5.24 -1.02 -10.26
N VAL A 72 -5.37 -2.30 -10.64
CA VAL A 72 -4.57 -3.40 -10.10
C VAL A 72 -3.44 -3.68 -11.07
N SER A 73 -2.36 -2.95 -10.93
CA SER A 73 -1.21 -3.04 -11.83
C SER A 73 0.05 -2.51 -11.14
N LEU A 74 1.19 -2.96 -11.64
CA LEU A 74 2.48 -2.56 -11.11
C LEU A 74 2.71 -1.05 -11.19
N PRO A 75 2.49 -0.39 -12.36
CA PRO A 75 2.73 1.05 -12.44
C PRO A 75 1.77 1.88 -11.59
N VAL A 76 0.52 1.44 -11.41
CA VAL A 76 -0.43 2.15 -10.52
C VAL A 76 0.03 2.05 -9.07
N ALA A 77 0.48 0.89 -8.61
CA ALA A 77 1.04 0.74 -7.26
C ALA A 77 2.25 1.66 -7.05
N GLN A 78 3.12 1.77 -8.05
CA GLN A 78 4.26 2.69 -8.00
C GLN A 78 3.82 4.14 -7.85
N GLU A 79 2.88 4.59 -8.69
CA GLU A 79 2.38 5.98 -8.64
C GLU A 79 1.64 6.27 -7.35
N MET A 80 0.92 5.30 -6.79
CA MET A 80 0.28 5.45 -5.49
C MET A 80 1.30 5.68 -4.37
N ALA A 81 2.37 4.92 -4.35
CA ALA A 81 3.44 5.05 -3.34
C ALA A 81 4.15 6.40 -3.45
N VAL A 82 4.51 6.81 -4.67
CA VAL A 82 5.12 8.12 -4.93
C VAL A 82 4.16 9.24 -4.53
N GLY A 83 2.89 9.12 -4.90
CA GLY A 83 1.87 10.14 -4.64
C GLY A 83 1.61 10.35 -3.15
N VAL A 84 1.50 9.29 -2.36
CA VAL A 84 1.24 9.42 -0.93
C VAL A 84 2.45 9.96 -0.18
N ARG A 85 3.65 9.57 -0.59
CA ARG A 85 4.88 10.13 -0.04
C ARG A 85 4.93 11.64 -0.26
N ALA A 86 4.63 12.11 -1.46
CA ALA A 86 4.61 13.52 -1.80
C ALA A 86 3.49 14.28 -1.07
N ALA A 87 2.30 13.72 -1.02
CA ALA A 87 1.13 14.37 -0.40
C ALA A 87 1.31 14.60 1.10
N THR A 88 2.03 13.73 1.79
CA THR A 88 2.24 13.81 3.25
C THR A 88 3.61 14.40 3.61
N GLY A 89 4.55 14.45 2.68
CA GLY A 89 5.93 14.85 2.96
C GLY A 89 6.67 13.83 3.83
N SER A 90 6.30 12.55 3.76
CA SER A 90 6.97 11.48 4.51
C SER A 90 8.25 11.02 3.82
N ASP A 91 9.11 10.32 4.59
CA ASP A 91 10.34 9.73 4.04
C ASP A 91 10.03 8.52 3.17
N TYR A 92 9.04 7.73 3.56
CA TYR A 92 8.61 6.52 2.84
C TYR A 92 7.14 6.58 2.46
N GLY A 93 6.83 6.08 1.28
CA GLY A 93 5.47 5.83 0.82
C GLY A 93 5.28 4.35 0.54
N LEU A 94 4.20 3.78 1.05
CA LEU A 94 3.85 2.38 0.87
C LEU A 94 2.44 2.31 0.30
N SER A 95 2.23 1.51 -0.74
CA SER A 95 0.92 1.38 -1.36
C SER A 95 0.49 -0.06 -1.52
N VAL A 96 -0.81 -0.28 -1.54
CA VAL A 96 -1.41 -1.58 -1.87
C VAL A 96 -2.62 -1.37 -2.78
N THR A 97 -2.65 -2.09 -3.89
CA THR A 97 -3.80 -2.19 -4.77
C THR A 97 -3.98 -3.63 -5.21
N GLY A 98 -5.20 -4.15 -5.20
CA GLY A 98 -5.40 -5.56 -5.49
C GLY A 98 -6.86 -5.96 -5.57
N LEU A 99 -7.05 -7.25 -5.89
CA LEU A 99 -8.35 -7.90 -6.00
C LEU A 99 -8.56 -8.88 -4.86
N ALA A 100 -9.30 -8.45 -3.86
CA ALA A 100 -9.59 -9.29 -2.69
C ALA A 100 -10.61 -10.41 -3.00
N GLY A 101 -11.40 -10.23 -4.04
CA GLY A 101 -12.43 -11.20 -4.43
C GLY A 101 -13.83 -10.80 -3.96
N PRO A 102 -14.85 -11.58 -4.40
CA PRO A 102 -14.76 -12.83 -5.15
C PRO A 102 -14.53 -12.68 -6.66
N GLY A 103 -14.65 -11.48 -7.24
CA GLY A 103 -14.48 -11.27 -8.67
C GLY A 103 -13.08 -10.79 -9.06
N GLY A 104 -12.67 -11.15 -10.28
CA GLY A 104 -11.49 -10.60 -10.94
C GLY A 104 -11.79 -9.24 -11.57
N ASP A 105 -10.87 -8.72 -12.37
CA ASP A 105 -11.08 -7.47 -13.10
C ASP A 105 -11.16 -7.70 -14.63
N GLU A 106 -11.43 -6.63 -15.36
CA GLU A 106 -11.53 -6.65 -16.83
C GLU A 106 -10.17 -6.59 -17.52
N TYR A 107 -9.07 -6.52 -16.76
CA TYR A 107 -7.69 -6.42 -17.26
C TYR A 107 -6.96 -7.77 -17.20
N GLY A 108 -7.66 -8.85 -16.91
CA GLY A 108 -7.08 -10.19 -16.89
C GLY A 108 -6.43 -10.61 -15.58
N ASN A 109 -6.54 -9.82 -14.53
CA ASN A 109 -6.04 -10.22 -13.22
C ASN A 109 -6.98 -11.21 -12.54
N SER A 110 -6.42 -12.26 -11.97
CA SER A 110 -7.20 -13.20 -11.16
C SER A 110 -7.37 -12.67 -9.74
N VAL A 111 -8.40 -13.18 -9.05
CA VAL A 111 -8.63 -12.89 -7.63
C VAL A 111 -7.39 -13.25 -6.81
N GLY A 112 -7.02 -12.40 -5.88
CA GLY A 112 -5.81 -12.56 -5.08
C GLY A 112 -4.58 -11.86 -5.63
N THR A 113 -4.68 -11.28 -6.84
CA THR A 113 -3.60 -10.46 -7.39
C THR A 113 -3.50 -9.15 -6.61
N VAL A 114 -2.32 -8.89 -6.04
CA VAL A 114 -2.05 -7.69 -5.24
C VAL A 114 -0.69 -7.13 -5.65
N PHE A 115 -0.63 -5.82 -5.82
CA PHE A 115 0.61 -5.10 -6.04
C PHE A 115 0.91 -4.22 -4.84
N VAL A 116 2.14 -4.28 -4.35
CA VAL A 116 2.63 -3.44 -3.27
C VAL A 116 3.66 -2.50 -3.85
N GLY A 117 3.47 -1.20 -3.64
CA GLY A 117 4.40 -0.16 -4.09
C GLY A 117 5.20 0.42 -2.93
N TYR A 118 6.40 0.85 -3.23
CA TYR A 118 7.33 1.45 -2.27
C TYR A 118 7.99 2.66 -2.91
N ALA A 119 8.16 3.73 -2.14
CA ALA A 119 8.88 4.92 -2.59
C ALA A 119 9.68 5.51 -1.44
N ASP A 120 10.87 6.00 -1.75
CA ASP A 120 11.73 6.76 -0.84
C ASP A 120 12.46 7.87 -1.62
N GLU A 121 13.43 8.51 -1.01
CA GLU A 121 14.18 9.61 -1.65
C GLU A 121 15.04 9.14 -2.83
N ASN A 122 15.35 7.85 -2.91
CA ASN A 122 16.22 7.28 -3.94
C ASN A 122 15.45 6.72 -5.14
N GLY A 123 14.14 6.55 -5.03
CA GLY A 123 13.32 6.03 -6.11
C GLY A 123 12.11 5.27 -5.63
N PHE A 124 11.59 4.43 -6.51
CA PHE A 124 10.37 3.67 -6.25
C PHE A 124 10.39 2.35 -7.00
N PHE A 125 9.62 1.40 -6.50
CA PHE A 125 9.36 0.13 -7.18
C PHE A 125 8.05 -0.48 -6.69
N ALA A 126 7.61 -1.54 -7.35
CA ALA A 126 6.46 -2.31 -6.90
C ALA A 126 6.71 -3.80 -7.15
N ARG A 127 5.98 -4.63 -6.41
CA ARG A 127 6.07 -6.08 -6.50
C ARG A 127 4.66 -6.67 -6.61
N LYS A 128 4.53 -7.68 -7.47
CA LYS A 128 3.29 -8.42 -7.64
C LYS A 128 3.25 -9.63 -6.71
N PHE A 129 2.08 -9.85 -6.10
CA PHE A 129 1.78 -11.03 -5.29
C PHE A 129 0.52 -11.69 -5.81
N LEU A 130 0.42 -12.99 -5.62
CA LEU A 130 -0.80 -13.74 -5.89
C LEU A 130 -1.13 -14.55 -4.63
N PHE A 131 -2.20 -14.17 -3.95
CA PHE A 131 -2.59 -14.78 -2.69
C PHE A 131 -3.80 -15.69 -2.85
N ASP A 132 -3.78 -16.82 -2.16
CA ASP A 132 -4.92 -17.72 -2.05
C ASP A 132 -5.82 -17.29 -0.89
N GLY A 133 -7.07 -17.73 -0.95
CA GLY A 133 -8.01 -17.58 0.15
C GLY A 133 -9.20 -16.69 -0.21
N ASP A 134 -10.06 -16.50 0.77
CA ASP A 134 -11.22 -15.62 0.65
C ASP A 134 -10.83 -14.15 0.74
N ARG A 135 -11.82 -13.27 0.63
CA ARG A 135 -11.63 -11.82 0.66
C ARG A 135 -10.87 -11.35 1.89
N GLU A 136 -11.23 -11.83 3.07
CA GLU A 136 -10.57 -11.46 4.33
C GLU A 136 -9.11 -11.92 4.35
N SER A 137 -8.87 -13.15 3.94
CA SER A 137 -7.53 -13.76 3.90
C SER A 137 -6.61 -13.01 2.95
N VAL A 138 -7.08 -12.66 1.75
CA VAL A 138 -6.28 -11.90 0.77
C VAL A 138 -5.90 -10.53 1.34
N ARG A 139 -6.85 -9.83 1.96
CA ARG A 139 -6.60 -8.52 2.56
C ARG A 139 -5.55 -8.59 3.68
N LEU A 140 -5.65 -9.58 4.56
CA LEU A 140 -4.67 -9.79 5.64
C LEU A 140 -3.28 -10.11 5.10
N LYS A 141 -3.21 -10.98 4.11
CA LYS A 141 -1.94 -11.32 3.45
C LYS A 141 -1.32 -10.11 2.75
N ALA A 142 -2.15 -9.26 2.15
CA ALA A 142 -1.68 -8.02 1.53
C ALA A 142 -1.06 -7.07 2.55
N VAL A 143 -1.68 -6.90 3.72
CA VAL A 143 -1.12 -6.09 4.81
C VAL A 143 0.24 -6.62 5.25
N ASN A 144 0.35 -7.92 5.49
CA ASN A 144 1.60 -8.54 5.92
C ASN A 144 2.68 -8.43 4.85
N ALA A 145 2.35 -8.66 3.59
CA ALA A 145 3.31 -8.52 2.49
C ALA A 145 3.82 -7.08 2.36
N ALA A 146 2.94 -6.11 2.51
CA ALA A 146 3.32 -4.70 2.44
C ALA A 146 4.28 -4.32 3.58
N LEU A 147 3.96 -4.72 4.80
CA LEU A 147 4.82 -4.44 5.96
C LEU A 147 6.16 -5.17 5.87
N GLN A 148 6.15 -6.40 5.37
CA GLN A 148 7.38 -7.18 5.17
C GLN A 148 8.27 -6.52 4.10
N MET A 149 7.69 -6.09 2.99
CA MET A 149 8.45 -5.40 1.93
C MET A 149 9.04 -4.08 2.43
N LEU A 150 8.28 -3.33 3.22
CA LEU A 150 8.79 -2.12 3.87
C LEU A 150 9.99 -2.47 4.76
N MET A 151 9.85 -3.47 5.64
CA MET A 151 10.90 -3.89 6.56
C MET A 151 12.19 -4.27 5.85
N GLU A 152 12.10 -4.95 4.72
CA GLU A 152 13.25 -5.36 3.91
C GLU A 152 14.03 -4.17 3.33
N ASN A 153 13.42 -2.98 3.28
CA ASN A 153 13.99 -1.79 2.66
C ASN A 153 14.34 -0.67 3.66
N LEU A 154 14.19 -0.94 4.94
CA LEU A 154 14.53 0.03 5.99
C LEU A 154 15.99 -0.02 6.48
#